data_328747a1a5ec727fca93dd06e075bf9e
#
_entry.id   328747a1a5ec727fca93dd06e075bf9e
#
_cell.length_a   1.000
_cell.length_b   1.000
_cell.length_c   1.000
_cell.angle_alpha   90.00
_cell.angle_beta   90.00
_cell.angle_gamma   90.00
#
_symmetry.space_group_name_H-M   'P 1'
#
loop_
_entity.id
_entity.type
_entity.pdbx_description
1 polymer ?
#
loop_
_entity_poly.entity_id
_entity_poly.type
_entity_poly.pdbx_seq_one_letter_code
_entity_poly.pdbx_strand_id
1 'polypeptide(L)'
;MTLFSKIAQTKKIQFFINPLPKNAHILEIGCGNNWLGNCLFNKGWKNYVGIDVIGNPSIKGDINQWEILGLKAESYDVIIAFEVVEHDNIWNACFSLLKPGGKLLITTPNPSGDWVLKILEFLKLNQKRTSPHIYLQKIKKIDKFQTVYYKNILNLSQWAIFIK
;
A
#
# COMPACT_ATOMS: atom_id res chain seq x y z
N MET A 1 10.17 -15.92 -3.44
CA MET A 1 9.94 -14.95 -2.35
C MET A 1 10.93 -15.21 -1.23
N THR A 2 11.67 -14.19 -0.77
CA THR A 2 12.69 -14.31 0.27
C THR A 2 12.06 -14.49 1.66
N LEU A 3 12.84 -15.00 2.64
CA LEU A 3 12.38 -15.14 4.03
C LEU A 3 11.96 -13.78 4.63
N PHE A 4 12.74 -12.73 4.37
CA PHE A 4 12.44 -11.37 4.84
C PHE A 4 11.12 -10.83 4.28
N SER A 5 10.85 -11.09 2.98
CA SER A 5 9.57 -10.71 2.37
C SER A 5 8.38 -11.40 3.03
N LYS A 6 8.50 -12.70 3.37
CA LYS A 6 7.44 -13.44 4.10
C LYS A 6 7.19 -12.86 5.49
N ILE A 7 8.25 -12.55 6.24
CA ILE A 7 8.13 -11.95 7.58
C ILE A 7 7.46 -10.57 7.48
N ALA A 8 7.88 -9.74 6.53
CA ALA A 8 7.30 -8.43 6.31
C ALA A 8 5.81 -8.52 5.97
N GLN A 9 5.41 -9.42 5.05
CA GLN A 9 4.00 -9.67 4.71
C GLN A 9 3.19 -10.10 5.93
N THR A 10 3.69 -11.04 6.72
CA THR A 10 3.00 -11.50 7.95
C THR A 10 2.78 -10.35 8.92
N LYS A 11 3.81 -9.53 9.15
CA LYS A 11 3.69 -8.35 10.03
C LYS A 11 2.72 -7.31 9.48
N LYS A 12 2.71 -7.05 8.16
CA LYS A 12 1.74 -6.14 7.52
C LYS A 12 0.30 -6.65 7.73
N ILE A 13 0.06 -7.94 7.53
CA ILE A 13 -1.26 -8.54 7.78
C ILE A 13 -1.67 -8.39 9.24
N GLN A 14 -0.80 -8.75 10.17
CA GLN A 14 -1.12 -8.67 11.60
C GLN A 14 -1.44 -7.26 12.04
N PHE A 15 -0.67 -6.29 11.58
CA PHE A 15 -0.80 -4.90 12.02
C PHE A 15 -1.92 -4.14 11.30
N PHE A 16 -1.96 -4.19 9.97
CA PHE A 16 -2.87 -3.36 9.19
C PHE A 16 -4.21 -4.05 8.89
N ILE A 17 -4.18 -5.36 8.64
CA ILE A 17 -5.32 -6.07 8.05
C ILE A 17 -6.21 -6.71 9.11
N ASN A 18 -5.63 -7.43 10.07
CA ASN A 18 -6.42 -8.14 11.07
C ASN A 18 -7.40 -7.26 11.86
N PRO A 19 -7.09 -5.97 12.15
CA PRO A 19 -8.02 -5.06 12.82
C PRO A 19 -9.19 -4.56 11.95
N LEU A 20 -9.17 -4.82 10.62
CA LEU A 20 -10.20 -4.30 9.72
C LEU A 20 -11.52 -5.08 9.85
N PRO A 21 -12.69 -4.40 9.77
CA PRO A 21 -13.97 -5.06 9.67
C PRO A 21 -14.05 -5.96 8.43
N LYS A 22 -14.66 -7.15 8.55
CA LYS A 22 -14.75 -8.11 7.44
C LYS A 22 -15.62 -7.63 6.27
N ASN A 23 -16.54 -6.73 6.53
CA ASN A 23 -17.41 -6.12 5.53
C ASN A 23 -16.85 -4.83 4.92
N ALA A 24 -15.64 -4.39 5.30
CA ALA A 24 -15.03 -3.20 4.75
C ALA A 24 -14.83 -3.32 3.23
N HIS A 25 -15.12 -2.24 2.50
CA HIS A 25 -14.81 -2.09 1.09
C HIS A 25 -13.34 -1.66 0.96
N ILE A 26 -12.52 -2.54 0.42
CA ILE A 26 -11.06 -2.39 0.37
C ILE A 26 -10.59 -2.21 -1.07
N LEU A 27 -9.81 -1.18 -1.32
CA LEU A 27 -9.04 -1.00 -2.54
C LEU A 27 -7.55 -1.19 -2.23
N GLU A 28 -6.87 -2.07 -2.96
CA GLU A 28 -5.41 -2.17 -2.94
C GLU A 28 -4.83 -1.56 -4.20
N ILE A 29 -3.97 -0.56 -4.03
CA ILE A 29 -3.20 0.07 -5.11
C ILE A 29 -1.83 -0.60 -5.16
N GLY A 30 -1.39 -1.01 -6.36
CA GLY A 30 -0.13 -1.73 -6.51
C GLY A 30 -0.22 -3.19 -6.04
N CYS A 31 -1.33 -3.89 -6.36
CA CYS A 31 -1.59 -5.25 -5.87
C CYS A 31 -0.64 -6.31 -6.47
N GLY A 32 0.10 -6.00 -7.53
CA GLY A 32 1.07 -6.88 -8.18
C GLY A 32 0.48 -8.26 -8.51
N ASN A 33 1.02 -9.30 -7.88
CA ASN A 33 0.55 -10.68 -8.05
C ASN A 33 -0.64 -11.03 -7.15
N ASN A 34 -1.35 -10.03 -6.63
CA ASN A 34 -2.57 -10.18 -5.83
C ASN A 34 -2.42 -11.08 -4.57
N TRP A 35 -1.22 -11.10 -3.98
CA TRP A 35 -0.95 -11.93 -2.80
C TRP A 35 -1.80 -11.53 -1.59
N LEU A 36 -2.01 -10.22 -1.40
CA LEU A 36 -2.82 -9.70 -0.29
C LEU A 36 -4.31 -9.96 -0.55
N GLY A 37 -4.80 -9.75 -1.77
CA GLY A 37 -6.18 -10.06 -2.14
C GLY A 37 -6.52 -11.52 -1.89
N ASN A 38 -5.65 -12.46 -2.27
CA ASN A 38 -5.81 -13.88 -1.97
C ASN A 38 -5.83 -14.15 -0.45
N CYS A 39 -4.97 -13.49 0.31
CA CYS A 39 -4.95 -13.60 1.76
C CYS A 39 -6.24 -13.06 2.40
N LEU A 40 -6.73 -11.90 1.95
CA LEU A 40 -7.97 -11.29 2.40
C LEU A 40 -9.16 -12.21 2.14
N PHE A 41 -9.29 -12.70 0.91
CA PHE A 41 -10.37 -13.60 0.53
C PHE A 41 -10.41 -14.86 1.41
N ASN A 42 -9.27 -15.52 1.58
CA ASN A 42 -9.15 -16.73 2.42
C ASN A 42 -9.46 -16.47 3.90
N LYS A 43 -9.31 -15.24 4.36
CA LYS A 43 -9.62 -14.81 5.74
C LYS A 43 -11.02 -14.21 5.89
N GLY A 44 -11.84 -14.19 4.84
CA GLY A 44 -13.25 -13.81 4.86
C GLY A 44 -13.58 -12.35 4.54
N TRP A 45 -12.62 -11.55 4.02
CA TRP A 45 -12.93 -10.26 3.39
C TRP A 45 -13.36 -10.51 1.95
N LYS A 46 -14.57 -10.07 1.59
CA LYS A 46 -15.14 -10.33 0.24
C LYS A 46 -15.20 -9.07 -0.63
N ASN A 47 -15.20 -7.89 -0.02
CA ASN A 47 -15.33 -6.61 -0.72
C ASN A 47 -13.94 -6.02 -0.99
N TYR A 48 -13.17 -6.68 -1.87
CA TYR A 48 -11.82 -6.28 -2.22
C TYR A 48 -11.69 -6.07 -3.72
N VAL A 49 -10.99 -5.00 -4.09
CA VAL A 49 -10.57 -4.67 -5.46
C VAL A 49 -9.07 -4.38 -5.44
N GLY A 50 -8.32 -5.02 -6.32
CA GLY A 50 -6.89 -4.74 -6.55
C GLY A 50 -6.69 -4.02 -7.87
N ILE A 51 -5.93 -2.93 -7.86
CA ILE A 51 -5.53 -2.18 -9.06
C ILE A 51 -4.02 -2.16 -9.20
N ASP A 52 -3.52 -2.34 -10.42
CA ASP A 52 -2.10 -2.22 -10.77
C ASP A 52 -1.94 -1.90 -12.25
N VAL A 53 -0.84 -1.27 -12.64
CA VAL A 53 -0.48 -1.03 -14.04
C VAL A 53 0.12 -2.27 -14.71
N ILE A 54 0.65 -3.20 -13.89
CA ILE A 54 1.28 -4.45 -14.33
C ILE A 54 0.57 -5.67 -13.70
N GLY A 55 0.98 -6.87 -14.12
CA GLY A 55 0.44 -8.10 -13.55
C GLY A 55 -0.98 -8.42 -14.03
N ASN A 56 -1.73 -9.09 -13.14
CA ASN A 56 -3.11 -9.53 -13.42
C ASN A 56 -4.07 -9.07 -12.29
N PRO A 57 -4.24 -7.76 -12.09
CA PRO A 57 -5.12 -7.18 -11.09
C PRO A 57 -6.60 -7.33 -11.46
N SER A 58 -7.50 -7.02 -10.53
CA SER A 58 -8.94 -6.89 -10.78
C SER A 58 -9.23 -5.75 -11.79
N ILE A 59 -8.49 -4.63 -11.64
CA ILE A 59 -8.55 -3.49 -12.55
C ILE A 59 -7.13 -3.17 -12.99
N LYS A 60 -6.87 -3.20 -14.30
CA LYS A 60 -5.56 -2.84 -14.85
C LYS A 60 -5.54 -1.39 -15.28
N GLY A 61 -4.69 -0.58 -14.65
CA GLY A 61 -4.56 0.84 -14.99
C GLY A 61 -3.88 1.67 -13.92
N ASP A 62 -3.67 2.95 -14.24
CA ASP A 62 -3.12 3.94 -13.34
C ASP A 62 -4.23 4.49 -12.43
N ILE A 63 -4.02 4.43 -11.12
CA ILE A 63 -4.99 4.92 -10.13
C ILE A 63 -5.30 6.41 -10.27
N ASN A 64 -4.40 7.21 -10.81
CA ASN A 64 -4.64 8.62 -11.07
C ASN A 64 -5.70 8.87 -12.16
N GLN A 65 -6.03 7.82 -12.91
CA GLN A 65 -7.11 7.82 -13.91
C GLN A 65 -8.37 7.09 -13.38
N TRP A 66 -8.58 7.08 -12.08
CA TRP A 66 -9.63 6.29 -11.41
C TRP A 66 -11.04 6.53 -11.97
N GLU A 67 -11.37 7.73 -12.44
CA GLU A 67 -12.67 8.05 -13.06
C GLU A 67 -12.86 7.27 -14.36
N ILE A 68 -11.83 7.26 -15.23
CA ILE A 68 -11.83 6.52 -16.50
C ILE A 68 -11.93 5.01 -16.25
N LEU A 69 -11.31 4.53 -15.17
CA LEU A 69 -11.36 3.14 -14.76
C LEU A 69 -12.69 2.72 -14.11
N GLY A 70 -13.65 3.65 -14.00
CA GLY A 70 -14.99 3.38 -13.48
C GLY A 70 -15.04 3.23 -11.96
N LEU A 71 -14.00 3.65 -11.23
CA LEU A 71 -14.04 3.73 -9.79
C LEU A 71 -14.92 4.90 -9.35
N LYS A 72 -15.55 4.78 -8.18
CA LYS A 72 -16.44 5.82 -7.67
C LYS A 72 -15.80 6.54 -6.50
N ALA A 73 -15.92 7.86 -6.47
CA ALA A 73 -15.52 8.67 -5.33
C ALA A 73 -16.21 8.18 -4.04
N GLU A 74 -15.52 8.35 -2.92
CA GLU A 74 -16.04 8.04 -1.57
C GLU A 74 -16.67 6.64 -1.42
N SER A 75 -16.08 5.63 -2.11
CA SER A 75 -16.62 4.27 -2.15
C SER A 75 -15.88 3.29 -1.25
N TYR A 76 -14.68 3.63 -0.80
CA TYR A 76 -13.84 2.71 -0.05
C TYR A 76 -13.72 3.09 1.43
N ASP A 77 -13.88 2.11 2.32
CA ASP A 77 -13.65 2.27 3.74
C ASP A 77 -12.15 2.25 4.06
N VAL A 78 -11.40 1.50 3.23
CA VAL A 78 -9.96 1.32 3.38
C VAL A 78 -9.28 1.34 2.01
N ILE A 79 -8.21 2.11 1.88
CA ILE A 79 -7.26 2.00 0.78
C ILE A 79 -5.92 1.50 1.33
N ILE A 80 -5.32 0.54 0.64
CA ILE A 80 -4.02 -0.04 0.96
C ILE A 80 -3.06 0.28 -0.16
N ALA A 81 -1.88 0.83 0.16
CA ALA A 81 -0.80 1.04 -0.78
C ALA A 81 0.54 0.67 -0.12
N PHE A 82 0.95 -0.59 -0.30
CA PHE A 82 2.19 -1.11 0.25
C PHE A 82 3.30 -1.08 -0.79
N GLU A 83 4.34 -0.28 -0.54
CA GLU A 83 5.49 -0.07 -1.44
C GLU A 83 5.05 0.48 -2.82
N VAL A 84 4.26 1.56 -2.82
CA VAL A 84 3.71 2.21 -4.02
C VAL A 84 4.09 3.68 -4.09
N VAL A 85 3.94 4.42 -2.99
CA VAL A 85 4.06 5.89 -2.98
C VAL A 85 5.47 6.40 -3.29
N GLU A 86 6.47 5.55 -3.28
CA GLU A 86 7.82 5.84 -3.75
C GLU A 86 7.94 5.82 -5.28
N HIS A 87 6.95 5.26 -5.98
CA HIS A 87 6.92 5.14 -7.43
C HIS A 87 5.98 6.15 -8.08
N ASP A 88 4.88 6.52 -7.39
CA ASP A 88 3.84 7.39 -7.94
C ASP A 88 3.19 8.26 -6.87
N ASN A 89 2.67 9.42 -7.29
CA ASN A 89 1.94 10.35 -6.44
C ASN A 89 0.44 10.06 -6.48
N ILE A 90 -0.02 9.22 -5.56
CA ILE A 90 -1.41 8.72 -5.51
C ILE A 90 -2.30 9.44 -4.49
N TRP A 91 -1.81 10.49 -3.80
CA TRP A 91 -2.50 11.09 -2.65
C TRP A 91 -3.87 11.66 -2.98
N ASN A 92 -4.00 12.36 -4.12
CA ASN A 92 -5.28 12.94 -4.54
C ASN A 92 -6.31 11.85 -4.91
N ALA A 93 -5.89 10.82 -5.63
CA ALA A 93 -6.74 9.67 -5.95
C ALA A 93 -7.22 8.97 -4.68
N CYS A 94 -6.32 8.69 -3.74
CA CYS A 94 -6.68 8.10 -2.45
C CYS A 94 -7.69 8.95 -1.69
N PHE A 95 -7.47 10.27 -1.65
CA PHE A 95 -8.39 11.18 -0.96
C PHE A 95 -9.77 11.19 -1.60
N SER A 96 -9.86 11.23 -2.94
CA SER A 96 -11.13 11.22 -3.66
C SER A 96 -11.90 9.92 -3.45
N LEU A 97 -11.21 8.78 -3.49
CA LEU A 97 -11.81 7.45 -3.43
C LEU A 97 -12.22 7.01 -2.02
N LEU A 98 -11.55 7.50 -0.96
CA LEU A 98 -11.91 7.20 0.42
C LEU A 98 -13.21 7.89 0.83
N LYS A 99 -14.05 7.16 1.56
CA LYS A 99 -15.18 7.72 2.30
C LYS A 99 -14.68 8.70 3.36
N PRO A 100 -15.50 9.69 3.79
CA PRO A 100 -15.21 10.45 5.01
C PRO A 100 -14.97 9.51 6.19
N GLY A 101 -13.85 9.72 6.92
CA GLY A 101 -13.41 8.81 7.98
C GLY A 101 -12.75 7.50 7.51
N GLY A 102 -12.64 7.28 6.21
CA GLY A 102 -11.96 6.13 5.62
C GLY A 102 -10.46 6.15 5.89
N LYS A 103 -9.84 4.97 5.90
CA LYS A 103 -8.43 4.78 6.27
C LYS A 103 -7.54 4.52 5.07
N LEU A 104 -6.40 5.19 5.01
CA LEU A 104 -5.32 4.93 4.08
C LEU A 104 -4.16 4.26 4.82
N LEU A 105 -3.82 3.04 4.40
CA LEU A 105 -2.78 2.21 5.00
C LEU A 105 -1.56 2.17 4.07
N ILE A 106 -0.44 2.72 4.54
CA ILE A 106 0.77 2.89 3.71
C ILE A 106 1.96 2.18 4.34
N THR A 107 2.74 1.51 3.50
CA THR A 107 4.14 1.22 3.80
C THR A 107 5.01 1.69 2.62
N THR A 108 6.18 2.25 2.92
CA THR A 108 7.13 2.71 1.90
C THR A 108 8.54 2.70 2.47
N PRO A 109 9.60 2.55 1.66
CA PRO A 109 10.97 2.68 2.13
C PRO A 109 11.21 4.03 2.81
N ASN A 110 12.08 4.02 3.81
CA ASN A 110 12.55 5.27 4.40
C ASN A 110 13.68 5.86 3.53
N PRO A 111 13.59 7.13 3.12
CA PRO A 111 14.64 7.78 2.33
C PRO A 111 16.05 7.61 2.91
N SER A 112 16.19 7.71 4.23
CA SER A 112 17.48 7.58 4.92
C SER A 112 18.04 6.14 4.93
N GLY A 113 17.21 5.13 4.69
CA GLY A 113 17.57 3.70 4.72
C GLY A 113 17.65 3.05 3.34
N ASP A 114 17.35 3.76 2.26
CA ASP A 114 17.28 3.17 0.91
C ASP A 114 18.62 2.52 0.47
N TRP A 115 19.75 3.08 0.88
CA TRP A 115 21.06 2.51 0.60
C TRP A 115 21.25 1.12 1.22
N VAL A 116 20.71 0.88 2.43
CA VAL A 116 20.75 -0.45 3.07
C VAL A 116 19.90 -1.44 2.28
N LEU A 117 18.71 -1.01 1.83
CA LEU A 117 17.84 -1.85 1.01
C LEU A 117 18.53 -2.26 -0.30
N LYS A 118 19.28 -1.34 -0.96
CA LYS A 118 20.08 -1.65 -2.14
C LYS A 118 21.15 -2.72 -1.86
N ILE A 119 21.80 -2.66 -0.70
CA ILE A 119 22.79 -3.68 -0.30
C ILE A 119 22.09 -5.04 -0.07
N LEU A 120 20.94 -5.05 0.63
CA LEU A 120 20.18 -6.29 0.85
C LEU A 120 19.66 -6.91 -0.44
N GLU A 121 19.28 -6.09 -1.41
CA GLU A 121 18.89 -6.53 -2.76
C GLU A 121 20.09 -7.12 -3.52
N PHE A 122 21.25 -6.47 -3.45
CA PHE A 122 22.49 -6.98 -4.06
C PHE A 122 22.90 -8.33 -3.48
N LEU A 123 22.78 -8.49 -2.17
CA LEU A 123 23.06 -9.75 -1.46
C LEU A 123 21.93 -10.81 -1.63
N LYS A 124 20.90 -10.52 -2.41
CA LYS A 124 19.71 -11.38 -2.62
C LYS A 124 18.96 -11.73 -1.33
N LEU A 125 19.16 -10.99 -0.26
CA LEU A 125 18.46 -11.14 1.01
C LEU A 125 17.09 -10.48 0.98
N ASN A 126 16.91 -9.47 0.14
CA ASN A 126 15.62 -8.83 -0.16
C ASN A 126 15.24 -9.04 -1.63
N GLN A 127 13.96 -8.85 -1.94
CA GLN A 127 13.46 -8.91 -3.32
C GLN A 127 13.99 -7.69 -4.11
N LYS A 128 14.47 -7.93 -5.33
CA LYS A 128 14.92 -6.85 -6.20
C LYS A 128 13.74 -5.95 -6.55
N ARG A 129 13.96 -4.64 -6.49
CA ARG A 129 12.93 -3.66 -6.89
C ARG A 129 12.61 -3.77 -8.39
N THR A 130 11.37 -3.56 -8.75
CA THR A 130 10.88 -3.64 -10.13
C THR A 130 10.98 -2.31 -10.87
N SER A 131 11.05 -1.20 -10.14
CA SER A 131 11.12 0.15 -10.70
C SER A 131 11.94 1.09 -9.81
N PRO A 132 12.47 2.21 -10.35
CA PRO A 132 13.19 3.19 -9.55
C PRO A 132 12.25 3.89 -8.55
N HIS A 133 12.80 4.24 -7.37
CA HIS A 133 12.11 5.04 -6.37
C HIS A 133 12.27 6.53 -6.72
N ILE A 134 11.27 7.11 -7.36
CA ILE A 134 11.31 8.51 -7.84
C ILE A 134 10.81 9.46 -6.74
N TYR A 135 9.85 9.02 -5.92
CA TYR A 135 9.16 9.82 -4.91
C TYR A 135 9.50 9.41 -3.48
N LEU A 136 10.75 9.05 -3.21
CA LEU A 136 11.18 8.75 -1.84
C LEU A 136 11.01 9.98 -0.93
N GLN A 137 10.04 9.91 -0.04
CA GLN A 137 9.70 11.01 0.88
C GLN A 137 9.38 10.51 2.29
N LYS A 138 9.46 11.43 3.26
CA LYS A 138 8.94 11.17 4.60
C LYS A 138 7.43 11.33 4.60
N ILE A 139 6.71 10.28 4.99
CA ILE A 139 5.24 10.27 5.01
C ILE A 139 4.63 10.57 6.39
N LYS A 140 5.39 11.13 7.31
CA LYS A 140 4.90 11.44 8.67
C LYS A 140 3.69 12.38 8.67
N LYS A 141 3.62 13.29 7.70
CA LYS A 141 2.52 14.25 7.51
C LYS A 141 2.23 14.37 6.02
N ILE A 142 0.98 14.17 5.63
CA ILE A 142 0.50 14.32 4.25
C ILE A 142 -0.69 15.27 4.27
N ASP A 143 -0.69 16.24 3.37
CA ASP A 143 -1.78 17.21 3.27
C ASP A 143 -3.12 16.52 3.00
N LYS A 144 -4.20 17.11 3.52
CA LYS A 144 -5.58 16.61 3.47
C LYS A 144 -5.86 15.36 4.33
N PHE A 145 -4.83 14.71 4.91
CA PHE A 145 -5.01 13.54 5.75
C PHE A 145 -4.62 13.81 7.20
N GLN A 146 -5.39 13.24 8.14
CA GLN A 146 -5.00 13.17 9.53
C GLN A 146 -4.13 11.92 9.76
N THR A 147 -2.90 12.10 10.22
CA THR A 147 -2.02 10.99 10.60
C THR A 147 -2.44 10.45 11.96
N VAL A 148 -2.93 9.21 12.02
CA VAL A 148 -3.30 8.53 13.28
C VAL A 148 -2.25 7.56 13.78
N TYR A 149 -1.40 7.09 12.88
CA TYR A 149 -0.26 6.25 13.22
C TYR A 149 0.91 6.52 12.27
N TYR A 150 2.10 6.59 12.83
CA TYR A 150 3.34 6.63 12.06
C TYR A 150 4.45 5.94 12.83
N LYS A 151 5.18 5.05 12.16
CA LYS A 151 6.37 4.39 12.70
C LYS A 151 7.44 4.23 11.62
N ASN A 152 8.67 4.57 11.98
CA ASN A 152 9.85 4.23 11.20
C ASN A 152 10.42 2.91 11.75
N ILE A 153 10.43 1.88 10.91
CA ILE A 153 10.89 0.54 11.28
C ILE A 153 12.36 0.39 10.89
N LEU A 154 13.23 0.34 11.91
CA LEU A 154 14.68 0.16 11.77
C LEU A 154 15.35 1.11 10.75
N ASN A 155 14.78 2.28 10.55
CA ASN A 155 15.20 3.25 9.52
C ASN A 155 15.13 2.71 8.08
N LEU A 156 14.45 1.59 7.84
CA LEU A 156 14.33 0.95 6.52
C LEU A 156 12.95 1.19 5.89
N SER A 157 11.88 1.13 6.68
CA SER A 157 10.51 1.25 6.18
C SER A 157 9.69 2.17 7.07
N GLN A 158 8.82 2.96 6.46
CA GLN A 158 7.84 3.81 7.10
C GLN A 158 6.47 3.13 7.02
N TRP A 159 5.78 3.05 8.14
CA TRP A 159 4.43 2.52 8.26
C TRP A 159 3.51 3.62 8.76
N ALA A 160 2.42 3.86 8.06
CA ALA A 160 1.48 4.91 8.43
C ALA A 160 0.03 4.49 8.22
N ILE A 161 -0.85 5.05 9.06
CA ILE A 161 -2.30 5.02 8.91
C ILE A 161 -2.76 6.47 8.91
N PHE A 162 -3.50 6.83 7.88
CA PHE A 162 -4.12 8.13 7.73
C PHE A 162 -5.64 7.99 7.70
N ILE A 163 -6.34 9.07 8.10
CA ILE A 163 -7.80 9.20 7.97
C ILE A 163 -8.09 10.40 7.06
N LYS A 164 -9.07 10.24 6.16
CA LYS A 164 -9.66 11.31 5.36
C LYS A 164 -10.53 12.21 6.24
#